data_79a71e2135ca6d37d2b39e21400f8845
#
_entry.id   79a71e2135ca6d37d2b39e21400f8845
#
_cell.length_a   1.000
_cell.length_b   1.000
_cell.length_c   1.000
_cell.angle_alpha   90.00
_cell.angle_beta   90.00
_cell.angle_gamma   90.00
#
_symmetry.space_group_name_H-M   'P 1'
#
loop_
_entity.id
_entity.type
_entity.pdbx_description
1 polymer ?
#
loop_
_entity_poly.entity_id
_entity_poly.type
_entity_poly.pdbx_seq_one_letter_code
_entity_poly.pdbx_strand_id
1 'polypeptide(L)'
;DDINAMVALYRPGPLAFIPDYIERKHNPHKVKYLDPRFEEYLAPTFGILIYQDDIMLIAVNFAGYSWGDADKFRKAMGKKIPEIMAEQKEKFSKGCMEVGNLTEKQTTDLWEMIETFAAYGFNKAHAASYGRIAYLTSYLKAHYPVLYMTAVLTADQGDTEKVAEMIGECERMGIEVLPPDINESFEDFATVGKENKIRFGLTTIKNFGEGIAHYIVEERKANGPFKSLENFLNRVIDKNLNKKSLEALIKAGALDNFGERGQMMANMESLLQYNKEIAKGPQNQNSLFGGELGESHLRPVSYTHLRAHETVVH
;
A
#
# COMPACT_ATOMS: atom_id res chain seq x y z
N ASP A 1 -15.64 9.82 13.98
CA ASP A 1 -15.68 8.91 15.14
C ASP A 1 -16.00 7.47 14.73
N ASP A 2 -16.97 7.23 13.81
CA ASP A 2 -17.35 5.87 13.39
C ASP A 2 -16.19 5.06 12.83
N ILE A 3 -15.35 5.64 11.98
CA ILE A 3 -14.17 4.95 11.42
C ILE A 3 -13.19 4.56 12.54
N ASN A 4 -13.02 5.41 13.54
CA ASN A 4 -12.17 5.10 14.70
C ASN A 4 -12.76 3.93 15.51
N ALA A 5 -14.09 3.94 15.73
CA ALA A 5 -14.77 2.84 16.39
C ALA A 5 -14.66 1.53 15.58
N MET A 6 -14.81 1.58 14.26
CA MET A 6 -14.63 0.42 13.38
C MET A 6 -13.21 -0.17 13.49
N VAL A 7 -12.17 0.66 13.47
CA VAL A 7 -10.77 0.20 13.67
C VAL A 7 -10.62 -0.55 14.99
N ALA A 8 -11.29 -0.08 16.04
CA ALA A 8 -11.22 -0.69 17.36
C ALA A 8 -12.09 -1.94 17.54
N LEU A 9 -13.25 -2.00 16.87
CA LEU A 9 -14.25 -3.07 17.03
C LEU A 9 -14.09 -4.23 16.04
N TYR A 10 -13.55 -3.99 14.84
CA TYR A 10 -13.43 -5.03 13.82
C TYR A 10 -12.26 -5.99 14.11
N ARG A 11 -12.39 -6.73 15.21
CA ARG A 11 -11.40 -7.71 15.70
C ARG A 11 -12.11 -8.83 16.43
N PRO A 12 -11.53 -10.06 16.50
CA PRO A 12 -12.08 -11.14 17.32
C PRO A 12 -12.33 -10.67 18.77
N GLY A 13 -13.53 -10.89 19.26
CA GLY A 13 -14.00 -10.43 20.57
C GLY A 13 -14.89 -9.18 20.47
N PRO A 14 -14.34 -7.99 20.21
CA PRO A 14 -15.14 -6.76 20.10
C PRO A 14 -16.14 -6.73 18.96
N LEU A 15 -15.97 -7.57 17.94
CA LEU A 15 -16.87 -7.71 16.79
C LEU A 15 -18.35 -7.90 17.21
N ALA A 16 -18.58 -8.58 18.35
CA ALA A 16 -19.92 -8.81 18.89
C ALA A 16 -20.66 -7.52 19.27
N PHE A 17 -19.96 -6.41 19.50
CA PHE A 17 -20.56 -5.13 19.88
C PHE A 17 -20.90 -4.23 18.69
N ILE A 18 -20.53 -4.62 17.46
CA ILE A 18 -20.84 -3.84 16.26
C ILE A 18 -22.35 -3.68 16.04
N PRO A 19 -23.21 -4.73 16.21
CA PRO A 19 -24.64 -4.55 16.08
C PRO A 19 -25.21 -3.52 17.06
N ASP A 20 -24.79 -3.57 18.34
CA ASP A 20 -25.22 -2.61 19.35
C ASP A 20 -24.77 -1.18 19.02
N TYR A 21 -23.54 -1.02 18.52
CA TYR A 21 -23.03 0.26 18.08
C TYR A 21 -23.87 0.86 16.96
N ILE A 22 -24.19 0.07 15.94
CA ILE A 22 -25.02 0.48 14.81
C ILE A 22 -26.44 0.81 15.28
N GLU A 23 -27.03 -0.06 16.12
CA GLU A 23 -28.37 0.16 16.63
C GLU A 23 -28.49 1.46 17.42
N ARG A 24 -27.56 1.70 18.36
CA ARG A 24 -27.56 2.91 19.20
C ARG A 24 -27.26 4.17 18.41
N LYS A 25 -26.37 4.09 17.40
CA LYS A 25 -26.11 5.20 16.48
C LYS A 25 -27.37 5.66 15.74
N HIS A 26 -28.17 4.72 15.25
CA HIS A 26 -29.40 5.03 14.50
C HIS A 26 -30.60 5.29 15.40
N ASN A 27 -30.53 4.91 16.66
CA ASN A 27 -31.60 5.06 17.64
C ASN A 27 -31.07 5.71 18.94
N PRO A 28 -30.84 7.03 18.98
CA PRO A 28 -30.26 7.69 20.15
C PRO A 28 -31.03 7.46 21.46
N HIS A 29 -32.34 7.23 21.39
CA HIS A 29 -33.18 6.92 22.55
C HIS A 29 -32.84 5.57 23.21
N LYS A 30 -32.12 4.70 22.55
CA LYS A 30 -31.62 3.40 23.07
C LYS A 30 -30.30 3.52 23.80
N VAL A 31 -29.59 4.64 23.66
CA VAL A 31 -28.34 4.89 24.39
C VAL A 31 -28.68 5.03 25.86
N LYS A 32 -28.02 4.24 26.70
CA LYS A 32 -28.18 4.26 28.15
C LYS A 32 -26.80 4.34 28.79
N TYR A 33 -26.69 5.18 29.79
CA TYR A 33 -25.51 5.31 30.64
C TYR A 33 -25.83 4.76 32.03
N LEU A 34 -24.89 4.08 32.67
CA LEU A 34 -25.02 3.61 34.06
C LEU A 34 -25.19 4.77 35.03
N ASP A 35 -24.57 5.89 34.75
CA ASP A 35 -24.76 7.17 35.41
C ASP A 35 -24.74 8.26 34.34
N PRO A 36 -25.59 9.30 34.41
CA PRO A 36 -25.62 10.37 33.40
C PRO A 36 -24.27 11.04 33.13
N ARG A 37 -23.38 11.09 34.12
CA ARG A 37 -22.03 11.68 33.99
C ARG A 37 -21.13 10.91 33.04
N PHE A 38 -21.44 9.64 32.74
CA PHE A 38 -20.68 8.85 31.76
C PHE A 38 -20.93 9.31 30.31
N GLU A 39 -21.97 10.09 30.07
CA GLU A 39 -22.21 10.68 28.75
C GLU A 39 -21.00 11.50 28.28
N GLU A 40 -20.36 12.26 29.17
CA GLU A 40 -19.16 13.06 28.85
C GLU A 40 -18.05 12.24 28.20
N TYR A 41 -17.89 10.97 28.60
CA TYR A 41 -16.81 10.09 28.13
C TYR A 41 -17.24 9.16 27.01
N LEU A 42 -18.50 8.70 27.05
CA LEU A 42 -19.00 7.61 26.21
C LEU A 42 -19.97 8.07 25.12
N ALA A 43 -20.32 9.36 25.04
CA ALA A 43 -21.18 9.85 23.97
C ALA A 43 -20.65 9.56 22.56
N PRO A 44 -19.35 9.70 22.26
CA PRO A 44 -18.79 9.40 20.94
C PRO A 44 -18.92 7.93 20.55
N THR A 45 -19.14 7.02 21.49
CA THR A 45 -19.27 5.57 21.30
C THR A 45 -20.65 5.04 21.68
N PHE A 46 -21.65 5.94 21.80
CA PHE A 46 -23.04 5.60 22.11
C PHE A 46 -23.21 4.76 23.39
N GLY A 47 -22.42 5.09 24.42
CA GLY A 47 -22.45 4.39 25.71
C GLY A 47 -21.71 3.06 25.74
N ILE A 48 -20.93 2.72 24.73
CA ILE A 48 -20.13 1.48 24.68
C ILE A 48 -18.69 1.80 25.08
N LEU A 49 -18.11 1.03 26.00
CA LEU A 49 -16.70 1.09 26.34
C LEU A 49 -15.88 0.47 25.21
N ILE A 50 -15.19 1.26 24.40
CA ILE A 50 -14.38 0.79 23.28
C ILE A 50 -12.89 1.02 23.54
N TYR A 51 -12.54 2.13 24.16
CA TYR A 51 -11.17 2.56 24.31
C TYR A 51 -10.63 2.38 25.72
N GLN A 52 -9.37 2.00 25.83
CA GLN A 52 -8.66 1.93 27.11
C GLN A 52 -8.59 3.30 27.80
N ASP A 53 -8.48 4.36 27.01
CA ASP A 53 -8.42 5.73 27.46
C ASP A 53 -9.70 6.13 28.22
N ASP A 54 -10.88 5.68 27.75
CA ASP A 54 -12.15 5.98 28.41
C ASP A 54 -12.25 5.25 29.77
N ILE A 55 -11.72 4.03 29.87
CA ILE A 55 -11.64 3.31 31.15
C ILE A 55 -10.70 4.02 32.14
N MET A 56 -9.56 4.52 31.65
CA MET A 56 -8.64 5.28 32.51
C MET A 56 -9.26 6.58 33.01
N LEU A 57 -9.99 7.30 32.16
CA LEU A 57 -10.73 8.51 32.53
C LEU A 57 -11.81 8.20 33.59
N ILE A 58 -12.55 7.13 33.42
CA ILE A 58 -13.53 6.67 34.42
C ILE A 58 -12.82 6.32 35.74
N ALA A 59 -11.71 5.61 35.70
CA ALA A 59 -10.97 5.27 36.92
C ALA A 59 -10.46 6.51 37.65
N VAL A 60 -9.97 7.52 36.94
CA VAL A 60 -9.51 8.78 37.55
C VAL A 60 -10.67 9.57 38.15
N ASN A 61 -11.74 9.76 37.40
CA ASN A 61 -12.82 10.68 37.78
C ASN A 61 -13.86 10.06 38.74
N PHE A 62 -14.04 8.73 38.71
CA PHE A 62 -15.03 8.06 39.54
C PHE A 62 -14.44 7.17 40.62
N ALA A 63 -13.25 6.55 40.38
CA ALA A 63 -12.62 5.72 41.40
C ALA A 63 -11.46 6.44 42.14
N GLY A 64 -11.22 7.74 41.84
CA GLY A 64 -10.20 8.54 42.52
C GLY A 64 -8.76 8.08 42.25
N TYR A 65 -8.52 7.43 41.15
CA TYR A 65 -7.18 6.99 40.73
C TYR A 65 -6.31 8.17 40.33
N SER A 66 -5.04 8.13 40.70
CA SER A 66 -4.05 8.95 40.01
C SER A 66 -3.84 8.45 38.57
N TRP A 67 -3.32 9.28 37.67
CA TRP A 67 -2.96 8.84 36.32
C TRP A 67 -1.98 7.67 36.31
N GLY A 68 -1.05 7.63 37.29
CA GLY A 68 -0.11 6.50 37.47
C GLY A 68 -0.82 5.20 37.89
N ASP A 69 -1.86 5.28 38.74
CA ASP A 69 -2.66 4.13 39.12
C ASP A 69 -3.57 3.68 37.97
N ALA A 70 -4.15 4.62 37.23
CA ALA A 70 -4.96 4.29 36.04
C ALA A 70 -4.15 3.58 34.97
N ASP A 71 -2.88 3.94 34.75
CA ASP A 71 -2.00 3.22 33.82
C ASP A 71 -1.61 1.83 34.34
N LYS A 72 -1.37 1.68 35.66
CA LYS A 72 -1.18 0.36 36.26
C LYS A 72 -2.44 -0.51 36.09
N PHE A 73 -3.61 0.06 36.32
CA PHE A 73 -4.90 -0.61 36.13
C PHE A 73 -5.07 -1.06 34.67
N ARG A 74 -4.84 -0.17 33.70
CA ARG A 74 -4.85 -0.52 32.28
C ARG A 74 -3.91 -1.68 31.93
N LYS A 75 -2.68 -1.67 32.49
CA LYS A 75 -1.70 -2.75 32.28
C LYS A 75 -2.14 -4.06 32.93
N ALA A 76 -2.76 -4.02 34.10
CA ALA A 76 -3.31 -5.19 34.78
C ALA A 76 -4.42 -5.85 33.97
N MET A 77 -5.35 -5.04 33.44
CA MET A 77 -6.42 -5.51 32.57
C MET A 77 -5.87 -6.22 31.31
N GLY A 78 -4.85 -5.64 30.67
CA GLY A 78 -4.24 -6.22 29.46
C GLY A 78 -3.52 -7.55 29.71
N LYS A 79 -2.95 -7.74 30.91
CA LYS A 79 -2.23 -8.98 31.28
C LYS A 79 -3.11 -10.07 31.86
N LYS A 80 -4.33 -9.76 32.30
CA LYS A 80 -5.32 -10.69 32.88
C LYS A 80 -4.76 -11.56 34.04
N ILE A 81 -3.93 -10.97 34.91
CA ILE A 81 -3.39 -11.67 36.07
C ILE A 81 -4.48 -11.68 37.16
N PRO A 82 -5.02 -12.86 37.57
CA PRO A 82 -6.20 -12.93 38.43
C PRO A 82 -6.04 -12.21 39.78
N GLU A 83 -4.87 -12.35 40.41
CA GLU A 83 -4.58 -11.74 41.71
C GLU A 83 -4.59 -10.20 41.62
N ILE A 84 -3.98 -9.66 40.57
CA ILE A 84 -3.93 -8.21 40.33
C ILE A 84 -5.32 -7.70 39.97
N MET A 85 -6.09 -8.45 39.22
CA MET A 85 -7.46 -8.10 38.84
C MET A 85 -8.39 -8.06 40.08
N ALA A 86 -8.22 -9.00 41.00
CA ALA A 86 -8.99 -9.01 42.25
C ALA A 86 -8.67 -7.77 43.14
N GLU A 87 -7.38 -7.44 43.31
CA GLU A 87 -6.94 -6.24 44.02
C GLU A 87 -7.49 -4.97 43.36
N GLN A 88 -7.41 -4.87 42.04
CA GLN A 88 -7.93 -3.72 41.32
C GLN A 88 -9.46 -3.61 41.40
N LYS A 89 -10.18 -4.73 41.40
CA LYS A 89 -11.63 -4.74 41.61
C LYS A 89 -12.03 -4.12 42.92
N GLU A 90 -11.38 -4.54 44.00
CA GLU A 90 -11.68 -4.02 45.34
C GLU A 90 -11.36 -2.51 45.43
N LYS A 91 -10.18 -2.09 44.99
CA LYS A 91 -9.75 -0.69 44.98
C LYS A 91 -10.68 0.17 44.13
N PHE A 92 -11.00 -0.27 42.91
CA PHE A 92 -11.88 0.43 41.97
C PHE A 92 -13.29 0.57 42.52
N SER A 93 -13.87 -0.52 43.02
CA SER A 93 -15.22 -0.52 43.54
C SER A 93 -15.37 0.40 44.75
N LYS A 94 -14.41 0.35 45.69
CA LYS A 94 -14.38 1.24 46.82
C LYS A 94 -14.29 2.72 46.40
N GLY A 95 -13.38 3.04 45.47
CA GLY A 95 -13.23 4.38 44.95
C GLY A 95 -14.50 4.89 44.22
N CYS A 96 -15.14 4.05 43.42
CA CYS A 96 -16.38 4.42 42.74
C CYS A 96 -17.52 4.77 43.72
N MET A 97 -17.62 4.08 44.83
CA MET A 97 -18.61 4.40 45.86
C MET A 97 -18.26 5.62 46.68
N GLU A 98 -17.00 5.76 47.11
CA GLU A 98 -16.54 6.82 48.01
C GLU A 98 -16.30 8.15 47.29
N VAL A 99 -15.71 8.12 46.10
CA VAL A 99 -15.36 9.33 45.32
C VAL A 99 -16.41 9.60 44.24
N GLY A 100 -16.80 8.56 43.48
CA GLY A 100 -17.75 8.65 42.41
C GLY A 100 -19.20 8.77 42.85
N ASN A 101 -19.52 8.49 44.13
CA ASN A 101 -20.88 8.43 44.66
C ASN A 101 -21.80 7.50 43.84
N LEU A 102 -21.26 6.40 43.28
CA LEU A 102 -22.02 5.38 42.61
C LEU A 102 -22.63 4.41 43.61
N THR A 103 -23.81 3.90 43.32
CA THR A 103 -24.41 2.80 44.10
C THR A 103 -23.60 1.51 43.91
N GLU A 104 -23.71 0.58 44.87
CA GLU A 104 -23.08 -0.75 44.77
C GLU A 104 -23.45 -1.45 43.47
N LYS A 105 -24.72 -1.37 43.05
CA LYS A 105 -25.20 -1.94 41.80
C LYS A 105 -24.53 -1.30 40.59
N GLN A 106 -24.50 0.02 40.50
CA GLN A 106 -23.83 0.72 39.39
C GLN A 106 -22.33 0.40 39.34
N THR A 107 -21.70 0.27 40.49
CA THR A 107 -20.27 -0.09 40.57
C THR A 107 -20.02 -1.50 40.07
N THR A 108 -20.89 -2.47 40.45
CA THR A 108 -20.80 -3.86 39.98
C THR A 108 -21.03 -3.93 38.47
N ASP A 109 -22.09 -3.31 37.98
CA ASP A 109 -22.41 -3.26 36.54
C ASP A 109 -21.26 -2.62 35.74
N LEU A 110 -20.65 -1.53 36.27
CA LEU A 110 -19.52 -0.88 35.67
C LEU A 110 -18.26 -1.79 35.60
N TRP A 111 -17.99 -2.49 36.70
CA TRP A 111 -16.88 -3.45 36.74
C TRP A 111 -17.06 -4.58 35.73
N GLU A 112 -18.25 -5.14 35.62
CA GLU A 112 -18.58 -6.20 34.63
C GLU A 112 -18.38 -5.68 33.20
N MET A 113 -18.80 -4.46 32.91
CA MET A 113 -18.52 -3.83 31.63
C MET A 113 -17.00 -3.71 31.38
N ILE A 114 -16.25 -3.21 32.35
CA ILE A 114 -14.80 -3.07 32.25
C ILE A 114 -14.14 -4.45 32.07
N GLU A 115 -14.52 -5.46 32.82
CA GLU A 115 -13.96 -6.81 32.75
C GLU A 115 -14.20 -7.45 31.37
N THR A 116 -15.38 -7.25 30.82
CA THR A 116 -15.73 -7.70 29.46
C THR A 116 -14.86 -7.02 28.41
N PHE A 117 -14.64 -5.71 28.52
CA PHE A 117 -13.84 -4.93 27.57
C PHE A 117 -12.35 -4.89 27.89
N ALA A 118 -11.94 -5.17 29.12
CA ALA A 118 -10.55 -5.09 29.56
C ALA A 118 -9.60 -5.95 28.69
N ALA A 119 -10.12 -7.07 28.19
CA ALA A 119 -9.39 -7.95 27.30
C ALA A 119 -9.19 -7.38 25.89
N TYR A 120 -10.02 -6.42 25.50
CA TYR A 120 -10.16 -5.97 24.12
C TYR A 120 -10.07 -4.46 23.95
N GLY A 121 -9.88 -3.71 25.03
CA GLY A 121 -9.75 -2.27 25.00
C GLY A 121 -8.69 -1.81 24.00
N PHE A 122 -9.05 -0.86 23.13
CA PHE A 122 -8.18 -0.36 22.08
C PHE A 122 -7.61 1.02 22.44
N ASN A 123 -6.40 1.31 22.02
CA ASN A 123 -5.84 2.65 22.21
C ASN A 123 -6.54 3.65 21.30
N LYS A 124 -7.11 4.72 21.89
CA LYS A 124 -7.90 5.73 21.17
C LYS A 124 -7.06 6.54 20.18
N ALA A 125 -5.84 6.90 20.58
CA ALA A 125 -4.92 7.65 19.71
C ALA A 125 -4.51 6.83 18.48
N HIS A 126 -4.28 5.52 18.66
CA HIS A 126 -4.01 4.60 17.56
C HIS A 126 -5.22 4.49 16.61
N ALA A 127 -6.43 4.30 17.15
CA ALA A 127 -7.66 4.26 16.37
C ALA A 127 -7.87 5.55 15.57
N ALA A 128 -7.67 6.71 16.20
CA ALA A 128 -7.80 8.01 15.54
C ALA A 128 -6.79 8.21 14.40
N SER A 129 -5.55 7.77 14.59
CA SER A 129 -4.50 7.84 13.57
C SER A 129 -4.84 6.97 12.36
N TYR A 130 -5.21 5.72 12.58
CA TYR A 130 -5.61 4.81 11.52
C TYR A 130 -6.92 5.23 10.85
N GLY A 131 -7.90 5.68 11.63
CA GLY A 131 -9.17 6.16 11.09
C GLY A 131 -8.98 7.39 10.19
N ARG A 132 -8.06 8.29 10.53
CA ARG A 132 -7.71 9.42 9.68
C ARG A 132 -7.06 8.98 8.38
N ILE A 133 -6.10 8.05 8.44
CA ILE A 133 -5.44 7.50 7.24
C ILE A 133 -6.48 6.80 6.37
N ALA A 134 -7.33 5.96 6.93
CA ALA A 134 -8.38 5.26 6.20
C ALA A 134 -9.33 6.24 5.48
N TYR A 135 -9.72 7.31 6.15
CA TYR A 135 -10.53 8.37 5.52
C TYR A 135 -9.80 9.04 4.36
N LEU A 136 -8.53 9.46 4.58
CA LEU A 136 -7.74 10.17 3.56
C LEU A 136 -7.48 9.29 2.33
N THR A 137 -7.11 8.03 2.52
CA THR A 137 -6.88 7.08 1.42
C THR A 137 -8.17 6.79 0.65
N SER A 138 -9.29 6.63 1.34
CA SER A 138 -10.60 6.46 0.70
C SER A 138 -11.02 7.71 -0.08
N TYR A 139 -10.78 8.90 0.48
CA TYR A 139 -11.06 10.17 -0.19
C TYR A 139 -10.21 10.31 -1.47
N LEU A 140 -8.91 10.03 -1.38
CA LEU A 140 -8.01 10.10 -2.53
C LEU A 140 -8.41 9.08 -3.61
N LYS A 141 -8.76 7.86 -3.22
CA LYS A 141 -9.24 6.83 -4.15
C LYS A 141 -10.53 7.25 -4.85
N ALA A 142 -11.46 7.89 -4.14
CA ALA A 142 -12.74 8.33 -4.69
C ALA A 142 -12.62 9.55 -5.62
N HIS A 143 -11.78 10.52 -5.28
CA HIS A 143 -11.70 11.80 -6.00
C HIS A 143 -10.54 11.89 -7.00
N TYR A 144 -9.48 11.11 -6.80
CA TYR A 144 -8.28 11.08 -7.62
C TYR A 144 -7.85 9.63 -7.94
N PRO A 145 -8.74 8.80 -8.51
CA PRO A 145 -8.54 7.36 -8.60
C PRO A 145 -7.26 6.97 -9.34
N VAL A 146 -6.97 7.59 -10.48
CA VAL A 146 -5.78 7.27 -11.28
C VAL A 146 -4.49 7.58 -10.50
N LEU A 147 -4.42 8.76 -9.88
CA LEU A 147 -3.26 9.16 -9.08
C LEU A 147 -3.07 8.27 -7.86
N TYR A 148 -4.17 7.93 -7.19
CA TYR A 148 -4.14 7.05 -6.03
C TYR A 148 -3.67 5.65 -6.41
N MET A 149 -4.23 5.05 -7.46
CA MET A 149 -3.83 3.72 -7.92
C MET A 149 -2.39 3.68 -8.45
N THR A 150 -1.93 4.75 -9.10
CA THR A 150 -0.52 4.89 -9.51
C THR A 150 0.41 4.85 -8.30
N ALA A 151 0.07 5.58 -7.23
CA ALA A 151 0.86 5.59 -6.01
C ALA A 151 0.86 4.22 -5.29
N VAL A 152 -0.28 3.51 -5.26
CA VAL A 152 -0.38 2.16 -4.68
C VAL A 152 0.45 1.16 -5.48
N LEU A 153 0.32 1.15 -6.81
CA LEU A 153 1.11 0.29 -7.69
C LEU A 153 2.63 0.54 -7.53
N THR A 154 3.03 1.80 -7.40
CA THR A 154 4.44 2.17 -7.16
C THR A 154 4.92 1.69 -5.79
N ALA A 155 4.09 1.82 -4.74
CA ALA A 155 4.46 1.38 -3.40
C ALA A 155 4.63 -0.15 -3.30
N ASP A 156 3.84 -0.90 -4.05
CA ASP A 156 3.85 -2.37 -4.05
C ASP A 156 4.61 -2.98 -5.25
N GLN A 157 5.33 -2.20 -6.05
CA GLN A 157 5.99 -2.66 -7.30
C GLN A 157 6.97 -3.83 -7.12
N GLY A 158 7.48 -4.05 -5.91
CA GLY A 158 8.32 -5.21 -5.57
C GLY A 158 7.56 -6.51 -5.31
N ASP A 159 6.23 -6.46 -5.20
CA ASP A 159 5.36 -7.59 -4.89
C ASP A 159 4.42 -7.87 -6.07
N THR A 160 4.77 -8.88 -6.87
CA THR A 160 4.05 -9.20 -8.12
C THR A 160 2.60 -9.60 -7.88
N GLU A 161 2.30 -10.27 -6.76
CA GLU A 161 0.94 -10.71 -6.43
C GLU A 161 0.05 -9.50 -6.10
N LYS A 162 0.56 -8.58 -5.29
CA LYS A 162 -0.16 -7.34 -5.00
C LYS A 162 -0.33 -6.45 -6.23
N VAL A 163 0.70 -6.32 -7.06
CA VAL A 163 0.60 -5.58 -8.31
C VAL A 163 -0.51 -6.17 -9.19
N ALA A 164 -0.59 -7.50 -9.33
CA ALA A 164 -1.65 -8.15 -10.09
C ALA A 164 -3.05 -7.88 -9.50
N GLU A 165 -3.19 -7.95 -8.17
CA GLU A 165 -4.43 -7.62 -7.48
C GLU A 165 -4.85 -6.15 -7.74
N MET A 166 -3.91 -5.23 -7.65
CA MET A 166 -4.16 -3.80 -7.87
C MET A 166 -4.48 -3.47 -9.33
N ILE A 167 -3.92 -4.21 -10.28
CA ILE A 167 -4.31 -4.10 -11.70
C ILE A 167 -5.77 -4.53 -11.88
N GLY A 168 -6.18 -5.63 -11.27
CA GLY A 168 -7.58 -6.05 -11.27
C GLY A 168 -8.53 -5.02 -10.64
N GLU A 169 -8.07 -4.30 -9.60
CA GLU A 169 -8.83 -3.17 -9.04
C GLU A 169 -8.89 -1.98 -10.01
N CYS A 170 -7.79 -1.66 -10.68
CA CYS A 170 -7.77 -0.63 -11.73
C CYS A 170 -8.81 -0.94 -12.82
N GLU A 171 -8.86 -2.17 -13.32
CA GLU A 171 -9.84 -2.60 -14.33
C GLU A 171 -11.29 -2.40 -13.83
N ARG A 172 -11.60 -2.80 -12.59
CA ARG A 172 -12.92 -2.58 -11.97
C ARG A 172 -13.28 -1.10 -11.89
N MET A 173 -12.28 -0.22 -11.73
CA MET A 173 -12.46 1.23 -11.67
C MET A 173 -12.46 1.89 -13.06
N GLY A 174 -12.32 1.14 -14.14
CA GLY A 174 -12.22 1.65 -15.51
C GLY A 174 -10.91 2.39 -15.79
N ILE A 175 -9.83 2.02 -15.09
CA ILE A 175 -8.49 2.56 -15.28
C ILE A 175 -7.69 1.53 -16.09
N GLU A 176 -7.26 1.91 -17.28
CA GLU A 176 -6.43 1.06 -18.13
C GLU A 176 -4.97 1.09 -17.65
N VAL A 177 -4.38 -0.10 -17.42
CA VAL A 177 -2.97 -0.21 -17.08
C VAL A 177 -2.20 -0.70 -18.32
N LEU A 178 -1.38 0.19 -18.87
CA LEU A 178 -0.65 -0.01 -20.13
C LEU A 178 0.69 -0.70 -19.87
N PRO A 179 1.13 -1.61 -20.77
CA PRO A 179 2.41 -2.28 -20.68
C PRO A 179 3.59 -1.28 -20.71
N PRO A 180 4.81 -1.69 -20.33
CA PRO A 180 5.97 -0.82 -20.43
C PRO A 180 6.27 -0.48 -21.89
N ASP A 181 6.73 0.75 -22.10
CA ASP A 181 7.16 1.26 -23.40
C ASP A 181 8.42 2.11 -23.23
N ILE A 182 9.45 1.87 -24.03
CA ILE A 182 10.75 2.53 -23.90
C ILE A 182 10.68 4.05 -24.11
N ASN A 183 9.70 4.51 -24.87
CA ASN A 183 9.49 5.91 -25.16
C ASN A 183 8.51 6.63 -24.24
N GLU A 184 7.70 5.88 -23.48
CA GLU A 184 6.65 6.46 -22.64
C GLU A 184 6.84 6.18 -21.16
N SER A 185 7.35 4.99 -20.79
CA SER A 185 7.53 4.61 -19.40
C SER A 185 8.56 5.49 -18.69
N PHE A 186 8.25 5.86 -17.46
CA PHE A 186 9.22 6.38 -16.50
C PHE A 186 9.86 5.23 -15.71
N GLU A 187 10.65 5.57 -14.68
CA GLU A 187 11.24 4.57 -13.78
C GLU A 187 10.14 3.78 -13.08
N ASP A 188 9.19 4.48 -12.44
CA ASP A 188 8.05 3.90 -11.72
C ASP A 188 6.77 3.98 -12.53
N PHE A 189 5.66 3.43 -11.99
CA PHE A 189 4.35 3.63 -12.57
C PHE A 189 4.03 5.12 -12.72
N ALA A 190 3.41 5.49 -13.82
CA ALA A 190 3.08 6.87 -14.08
C ALA A 190 1.71 7.02 -14.76
N THR A 191 1.02 8.15 -14.49
CA THR A 191 -0.21 8.48 -15.18
C THR A 191 0.07 8.93 -16.62
N VAL A 192 -0.81 8.58 -17.55
CA VAL A 192 -0.69 8.98 -18.95
C VAL A 192 -1.49 10.24 -19.21
N GLY A 193 -0.81 11.39 -19.21
CA GLY A 193 -1.43 12.68 -19.48
C GLY A 193 -2.66 12.98 -18.60
N LYS A 194 -3.79 13.29 -19.24
CA LYS A 194 -5.11 13.49 -18.59
C LYS A 194 -6.04 12.30 -18.80
N GLU A 195 -5.54 11.20 -19.35
CA GLU A 195 -6.31 10.01 -19.62
C GLU A 195 -6.48 9.17 -18.36
N ASN A 196 -7.51 8.32 -18.36
CA ASN A 196 -7.76 7.40 -17.26
C ASN A 196 -6.87 6.15 -17.39
N LYS A 197 -5.56 6.36 -17.49
CA LYS A 197 -4.57 5.31 -17.78
C LYS A 197 -3.34 5.46 -16.92
N ILE A 198 -2.73 4.31 -16.61
CA ILE A 198 -1.46 4.18 -15.89
C ILE A 198 -0.50 3.40 -16.79
N ARG A 199 0.75 3.84 -16.91
CA ARG A 199 1.82 3.15 -17.62
C ARG A 199 2.72 2.42 -16.64
N PHE A 200 3.08 1.16 -16.93
CA PHE A 200 4.11 0.43 -16.20
C PHE A 200 5.44 1.17 -16.23
N GLY A 201 6.12 1.20 -15.08
CA GLY A 201 7.48 1.71 -14.95
C GLY A 201 8.52 0.72 -15.46
N LEU A 202 9.69 1.22 -15.87
CA LEU A 202 10.78 0.35 -16.34
C LEU A 202 11.39 -0.48 -15.20
N THR A 203 11.40 0.03 -13.97
CA THR A 203 11.95 -0.69 -12.80
C THR A 203 11.10 -1.86 -12.35
N THR A 204 9.82 -1.90 -12.75
CA THR A 204 8.92 -3.01 -12.46
C THR A 204 9.20 -4.26 -13.31
N ILE A 205 9.98 -4.09 -14.40
CA ILE A 205 10.37 -5.19 -15.27
C ILE A 205 11.37 -6.08 -14.53
N LYS A 206 11.02 -7.35 -14.32
CA LYS A 206 11.89 -8.32 -13.64
C LYS A 206 13.27 -8.39 -14.30
N ASN A 207 14.32 -8.32 -13.50
CA ASN A 207 15.71 -8.31 -13.95
C ASN A 207 16.15 -7.04 -14.70
N PHE A 208 15.41 -5.95 -14.59
CA PHE A 208 15.78 -4.65 -15.12
C PHE A 208 16.12 -3.70 -13.97
N GLY A 209 17.33 -3.16 -13.97
CA GLY A 209 17.86 -2.39 -12.83
C GLY A 209 17.46 -0.91 -12.88
N GLU A 210 17.40 -0.27 -11.72
CA GLU A 210 17.06 1.15 -11.58
C GLU A 210 18.05 2.07 -12.36
N GLY A 211 19.35 1.76 -12.30
CA GLY A 211 20.38 2.59 -12.96
C GLY A 211 20.20 2.68 -14.47
N ILE A 212 19.89 1.57 -15.14
CA ILE A 212 19.65 1.59 -16.59
C ILE A 212 18.30 2.20 -16.94
N ALA A 213 17.27 2.01 -16.08
CA ALA A 213 15.98 2.67 -16.24
C ALA A 213 16.14 4.20 -16.20
N HIS A 214 16.83 4.70 -15.18
CA HIS A 214 17.13 6.12 -15.03
C HIS A 214 17.89 6.67 -16.23
N TYR A 215 18.96 5.98 -16.67
CA TYR A 215 19.73 6.38 -17.83
C TYR A 215 18.85 6.53 -19.09
N ILE A 216 17.98 5.56 -19.37
CA ILE A 216 17.09 5.57 -20.53
C ILE A 216 16.11 6.74 -20.46
N VAL A 217 15.53 6.99 -19.30
CA VAL A 217 14.57 8.09 -19.10
C VAL A 217 15.27 9.45 -19.30
N GLU A 218 16.45 9.65 -18.73
CA GLU A 218 17.20 10.90 -18.87
C GLU A 218 17.71 11.11 -20.30
N GLU A 219 18.20 10.06 -20.94
CA GLU A 219 18.64 10.12 -22.35
C GLU A 219 17.48 10.51 -23.27
N ARG A 220 16.30 9.94 -23.05
CA ARG A 220 15.08 10.29 -23.79
C ARG A 220 14.63 11.73 -23.54
N LYS A 221 14.71 12.19 -22.28
CA LYS A 221 14.37 13.59 -21.94
C LYS A 221 15.30 14.59 -22.62
N ALA A 222 16.58 14.28 -22.66
CA ALA A 222 17.61 15.17 -23.23
C ALA A 222 17.56 15.22 -24.76
N ASN A 223 17.38 14.07 -25.41
CA ASN A 223 17.61 13.90 -26.86
C ASN A 223 16.35 13.45 -27.64
N GLY A 224 15.19 13.46 -26.96
CA GLY A 224 13.91 13.07 -27.55
C GLY A 224 13.72 11.55 -27.66
N PRO A 225 12.54 11.07 -28.13
CA PRO A 225 12.19 9.69 -28.21
C PRO A 225 13.14 8.88 -29.11
N PHE A 226 13.30 7.61 -28.82
CA PHE A 226 14.03 6.66 -29.66
C PHE A 226 13.22 6.35 -30.91
N LYS A 227 13.86 6.45 -32.09
CA LYS A 227 13.19 6.33 -33.38
C LYS A 227 13.19 4.90 -33.94
N SER A 228 14.17 4.09 -33.50
CA SER A 228 14.35 2.72 -33.93
C SER A 228 15.15 1.93 -32.88
N LEU A 229 15.20 0.59 -33.01
CA LEU A 229 16.06 -0.25 -32.19
C LEU A 229 17.53 0.14 -32.32
N GLU A 230 17.99 0.44 -33.54
CA GLU A 230 19.35 0.93 -33.78
C GLU A 230 19.61 2.25 -33.08
N ASN A 231 18.69 3.21 -33.21
CA ASN A 231 18.81 4.50 -32.51
C ASN A 231 18.83 4.34 -30.98
N PHE A 232 18.06 3.39 -30.43
CA PHE A 232 18.10 3.04 -29.01
C PHE A 232 19.49 2.49 -28.63
N LEU A 233 20.00 1.50 -29.36
CA LEU A 233 21.29 0.87 -29.08
C LEU A 233 22.47 1.84 -29.26
N ASN A 234 22.37 2.82 -30.16
CA ASN A 234 23.40 3.85 -30.38
C ASN A 234 23.45 4.88 -29.25
N ARG A 235 22.32 5.16 -28.61
CA ARG A 235 22.20 6.20 -27.59
C ARG A 235 22.32 5.64 -26.17
N VAL A 236 21.86 4.41 -25.93
CA VAL A 236 21.93 3.79 -24.60
C VAL A 236 23.26 3.04 -24.44
N ILE A 237 24.30 3.80 -24.12
CA ILE A 237 25.66 3.29 -23.92
C ILE A 237 25.91 3.22 -22.40
N ASP A 238 25.44 2.14 -21.79
CA ASP A 238 25.61 1.88 -20.35
C ASP A 238 26.00 0.42 -20.13
N LYS A 239 26.91 0.17 -19.20
CA LYS A 239 27.39 -1.19 -18.84
C LYS A 239 26.28 -2.11 -18.35
N ASN A 240 25.19 -1.54 -17.86
CA ASN A 240 24.02 -2.28 -17.36
C ASN A 240 23.05 -2.67 -18.51
N LEU A 241 23.25 -2.16 -19.73
CA LEU A 241 22.58 -2.70 -20.91
C LEU A 241 23.33 -3.98 -21.34
N ASN A 242 22.99 -5.08 -20.69
CA ASN A 242 23.56 -6.39 -20.89
C ASN A 242 22.50 -7.38 -21.39
N LYS A 243 22.92 -8.64 -21.61
CA LYS A 243 22.02 -9.69 -22.15
C LYS A 243 20.74 -9.81 -21.29
N LYS A 244 20.88 -9.79 -19.96
CA LYS A 244 19.74 -9.97 -19.03
C LYS A 244 18.76 -8.80 -19.08
N SER A 245 19.27 -7.57 -19.12
CA SER A 245 18.44 -6.36 -19.16
C SER A 245 17.78 -6.17 -20.53
N LEU A 246 18.49 -6.41 -21.62
CA LEU A 246 17.91 -6.32 -22.96
C LEU A 246 16.86 -7.40 -23.20
N GLU A 247 17.11 -8.63 -22.75
CA GLU A 247 16.14 -9.72 -22.76
C GLU A 247 14.87 -9.35 -21.97
N ALA A 248 15.03 -8.74 -20.80
CA ALA A 248 13.93 -8.30 -19.97
C ALA A 248 13.06 -7.23 -20.67
N LEU A 249 13.66 -6.22 -21.32
CA LEU A 249 12.94 -5.22 -22.10
C LEU A 249 12.17 -5.84 -23.26
N ILE A 250 12.79 -6.75 -24.02
CA ILE A 250 12.12 -7.41 -25.15
C ILE A 250 10.95 -8.26 -24.67
N LYS A 251 11.16 -9.10 -23.65
CA LYS A 251 10.11 -9.97 -23.12
C LYS A 251 8.94 -9.18 -22.53
N ALA A 252 9.22 -8.07 -21.84
CA ALA A 252 8.19 -7.21 -21.30
C ALA A 252 7.43 -6.41 -22.37
N GLY A 253 7.90 -6.38 -23.62
CA GLY A 253 7.29 -5.64 -24.71
C GLY A 253 7.66 -4.17 -24.77
N ALA A 254 8.61 -3.72 -23.98
CA ALA A 254 9.01 -2.32 -23.94
C ALA A 254 9.60 -1.81 -25.27
N LEU A 255 10.01 -2.71 -26.17
CA LEU A 255 10.58 -2.43 -27.48
C LEU A 255 9.67 -2.82 -28.65
N ASP A 256 8.39 -3.15 -28.41
CA ASP A 256 7.47 -3.65 -29.46
C ASP A 256 7.28 -2.69 -30.63
N ASN A 257 7.41 -1.38 -30.37
CA ASN A 257 7.36 -0.35 -31.43
C ASN A 257 8.52 -0.42 -32.44
N PHE A 258 9.58 -1.20 -32.14
CA PHE A 258 10.79 -1.28 -32.98
C PHE A 258 10.88 -2.58 -33.76
N GLY A 259 10.01 -3.54 -33.51
CA GLY A 259 10.00 -4.82 -34.23
C GLY A 259 9.47 -5.99 -33.41
N GLU A 260 9.50 -7.16 -34.00
CA GLU A 260 9.02 -8.39 -33.37
C GLU A 260 9.96 -8.91 -32.29
N ARG A 261 9.37 -9.29 -31.12
CA ARG A 261 10.12 -9.83 -29.97
C ARG A 261 10.95 -11.05 -30.32
N GLY A 262 10.37 -12.00 -31.09
CA GLY A 262 11.05 -13.22 -31.51
C GLY A 262 12.28 -12.92 -32.36
N GLN A 263 12.22 -11.97 -33.27
CA GLN A 263 13.33 -11.53 -34.09
C GLN A 263 14.42 -10.86 -33.24
N MET A 264 14.05 -9.98 -32.36
CA MET A 264 15.00 -9.34 -31.43
C MET A 264 15.69 -10.38 -30.53
N MET A 265 14.95 -11.34 -30.01
CA MET A 265 15.50 -12.43 -29.18
C MET A 265 16.49 -13.30 -29.95
N ALA A 266 16.18 -13.66 -31.18
CA ALA A 266 17.05 -14.50 -32.04
C ALA A 266 18.36 -13.78 -32.41
N ASN A 267 18.35 -12.46 -32.46
CA ASN A 267 19.51 -11.63 -32.79
C ASN A 267 20.21 -11.00 -31.57
N MET A 268 19.88 -11.42 -30.35
CA MET A 268 20.34 -10.85 -29.08
C MET A 268 21.86 -10.61 -29.03
N GLU A 269 22.65 -11.59 -29.45
CA GLU A 269 24.11 -11.51 -29.40
C GLU A 269 24.63 -10.44 -30.36
N SER A 270 24.07 -10.38 -31.57
CA SER A 270 24.43 -9.37 -32.57
C SER A 270 24.07 -7.96 -32.11
N LEU A 271 22.90 -7.78 -31.49
CA LEU A 271 22.47 -6.50 -30.94
C LEU A 271 23.41 -6.00 -29.82
N LEU A 272 23.80 -6.90 -28.92
CA LEU A 272 24.75 -6.56 -27.86
C LEU A 272 26.18 -6.33 -28.37
N GLN A 273 26.60 -7.07 -29.38
CA GLN A 273 27.88 -6.85 -30.05
C GLN A 273 27.90 -5.46 -30.69
N TYR A 274 26.85 -5.12 -31.42
CA TYR A 274 26.68 -3.80 -32.04
C TYR A 274 26.79 -2.66 -31.01
N ASN A 275 26.02 -2.75 -29.91
CA ASN A 275 26.03 -1.75 -28.83
C ASN A 275 27.44 -1.61 -28.21
N LYS A 276 28.18 -2.71 -28.01
CA LYS A 276 29.56 -2.67 -27.50
C LYS A 276 30.55 -2.05 -28.47
N GLU A 277 30.36 -2.22 -29.76
CA GLU A 277 31.20 -1.62 -30.79
C GLU A 277 31.05 -0.09 -30.81
N ILE A 278 29.81 0.38 -30.72
CA ILE A 278 29.51 1.80 -30.60
C ILE A 278 30.13 2.39 -29.31
N ALA A 279 30.00 1.67 -28.18
CA ALA A 279 30.58 2.10 -26.90
C ALA A 279 32.10 2.27 -26.93
N LYS A 280 32.82 1.54 -27.78
CA LYS A 280 34.28 1.65 -27.91
C LYS A 280 34.71 2.89 -28.67
N GLY A 281 33.81 3.56 -29.37
CA GLY A 281 34.11 4.69 -30.22
C GLY A 281 34.94 4.28 -31.47
N PRO A 282 35.24 5.20 -32.37
CA PRO A 282 36.03 4.91 -33.55
C PRO A 282 37.47 4.53 -33.14
N GLN A 283 37.75 3.25 -33.00
CA GLN A 283 39.10 2.74 -32.93
C GLN A 283 39.67 2.75 -34.37
N ASN A 284 40.57 3.71 -34.60
CA ASN A 284 41.49 3.82 -35.76
C ASN A 284 40.89 3.54 -37.15
N GLN A 285 40.96 4.56 -37.98
CA GLN A 285 40.92 4.58 -39.44
C GLN A 285 41.58 3.35 -40.09
N ASN A 286 40.88 2.22 -40.17
CA ASN A 286 41.20 1.13 -41.09
C ASN A 286 40.08 0.10 -41.16
N SER A 287 38.81 0.55 -41.18
CA SER A 287 37.74 -0.30 -41.69
C SER A 287 37.53 0.01 -43.17
N LEU A 288 38.05 -0.86 -44.01
CA LEU A 288 38.01 -0.74 -45.46
C LEU A 288 36.59 -1.01 -46.06
N PHE A 289 35.57 -1.13 -45.21
CA PHE A 289 34.19 -1.36 -45.59
C PHE A 289 33.25 -0.52 -44.73
N GLY A 290 33.08 0.74 -45.15
CA GLY A 290 31.95 1.57 -44.75
C GLY A 290 30.67 1.00 -45.36
N GLY A 291 30.09 0.01 -44.72
CA GLY A 291 28.80 -0.54 -45.11
C GLY A 291 27.72 -0.03 -44.15
N GLU A 292 26.80 0.80 -44.63
CA GLU A 292 25.53 1.04 -43.99
C GLU A 292 24.89 -0.31 -43.61
N LEU A 293 24.65 -0.54 -42.32
CA LEU A 293 23.86 -1.65 -41.87
C LEU A 293 22.40 -1.36 -42.21
N GLY A 294 22.05 -1.55 -43.45
CA GLY A 294 20.66 -1.55 -43.91
C GLY A 294 19.88 -2.68 -43.21
N GLU A 295 18.58 -2.57 -43.14
CA GLU A 295 17.58 -3.47 -42.52
C GLU A 295 17.74 -4.96 -42.86
N SER A 296 18.69 -5.35 -43.70
CA SER A 296 18.88 -6.71 -44.26
C SER A 296 19.72 -7.69 -43.43
N HIS A 297 20.31 -7.25 -42.29
CA HIS A 297 21.19 -8.11 -41.48
C HIS A 297 20.52 -8.84 -40.30
N LEU A 298 19.25 -8.56 -40.01
CA LEU A 298 18.48 -9.36 -39.06
C LEU A 298 18.09 -10.69 -39.73
N ARG A 299 18.50 -11.80 -39.13
CA ARG A 299 18.11 -13.14 -39.66
C ARG A 299 16.61 -13.28 -39.65
N PRO A 300 15.97 -13.62 -40.77
CA PRO A 300 14.56 -13.94 -40.78
C PRO A 300 14.31 -15.21 -39.94
N VAL A 301 13.45 -15.13 -38.95
CA VAL A 301 13.06 -16.26 -38.09
C VAL A 301 11.72 -16.77 -38.60
N SER A 302 11.63 -18.05 -38.92
CA SER A 302 10.35 -18.70 -39.17
C SER A 302 9.52 -18.71 -37.88
N TYR A 303 8.26 -18.32 -38.02
CA TYR A 303 7.31 -18.10 -36.94
C TYR A 303 7.21 -19.28 -35.98
N THR A 304 7.59 -19.08 -34.71
CA THR A 304 7.03 -19.77 -33.57
C THR A 304 6.32 -18.74 -32.73
N HIS A 305 4.99 -18.83 -32.70
CA HIS A 305 4.14 -17.96 -31.91
C HIS A 305 4.45 -18.11 -30.40
N LEU A 306 5.19 -17.20 -29.84
CA LEU A 306 5.14 -16.95 -28.41
C LEU A 306 3.87 -16.12 -28.15
N ARG A 307 2.83 -16.77 -27.61
CA ARG A 307 1.58 -16.11 -27.23
C ARG A 307 1.90 -15.06 -26.17
N ALA A 308 1.37 -13.86 -26.39
CA ALA A 308 1.59 -12.68 -25.57
C ALA A 308 1.02 -12.77 -24.13
N HIS A 309 0.54 -13.93 -23.68
CA HIS A 309 -0.17 -14.08 -22.41
C HIS A 309 0.62 -14.69 -21.24
N GLU A 310 1.88 -15.09 -21.43
CA GLU A 310 2.59 -15.83 -20.38
C GLU A 310 3.79 -15.11 -19.73
N THR A 311 4.04 -13.85 -19.99
CA THR A 311 5.28 -13.20 -19.54
C THR A 311 5.14 -11.97 -18.64
N VAL A 312 3.93 -11.62 -18.21
CA VAL A 312 3.76 -10.46 -17.28
C VAL A 312 3.59 -10.89 -15.82
N VAL A 313 3.32 -12.18 -15.56
CA VAL A 313 3.11 -12.69 -14.18
C VAL A 313 3.89 -14.00 -14.02
N HIS A 314 5.16 -13.92 -13.71
CA HIS A 314 5.91 -14.92 -12.93
C HIS A 314 7.22 -14.33 -12.42
#